data_0054098e58871c8dc8b5c8d709611ded
#
_entry.id   0054098e58871c8dc8b5c8d709611ded
#
_cell.length_a   1.000
_cell.length_b   1.000
_cell.length_c   1.000
_cell.angle_alpha   90.00
_cell.angle_beta   90.00
_cell.angle_gamma   90.00
#
_symmetry.space_group_name_H-M   'P 1'
#
loop_
_entity.id
_entity.type
_entity.pdbx_description
1 polymer ?
#
loop_
_entity_poly.entity_id
_entity_poly.type
_entity_poly.pdbx_seq_one_letter_code
_entity_poly.pdbx_strand_id
1 'polypeptide(L)'
;MIDAAAANPDQLKAIVEIARKTNPDAAAEIDARVAGLAAAQSAARDDRLANQGLLDGWSGQGEAGAFLTSGNTTNRGVAIGVNVVKETRKWKHSLRGLVDYQEDDGVKSRERYFAGYEGNYNFTPDFYALLTLGYERDVFSGFNRRFAQSIGLGYKVINTPNLLVALEGGPALRQTRFTNGIEDNAFAARGALNAKWLINDGLTLTQNATVFYDSFNTSIYSLTSLTAKVSGALSARLSFQLNSESNPPPGLENLDTISRVTLVYAF
;
A
#
# COMPACT_ATOMS: atom_id res chain seq x y z
N MET A 1 -2.34 25.47 28.57
CA MET A 1 -3.39 24.65 27.93
C MET A 1 -2.98 24.18 26.53
N ILE A 2 -2.53 25.07 25.63
CA ILE A 2 -2.09 24.72 24.27
C ILE A 2 -0.97 23.66 24.31
N ASP A 3 0.06 23.86 25.13
CA ASP A 3 1.18 22.92 25.26
C ASP A 3 0.76 21.55 25.83
N ALA A 4 -0.20 21.53 26.76
CA ALA A 4 -0.71 20.29 27.32
C ALA A 4 -1.54 19.47 26.30
N ALA A 5 -2.13 20.13 25.32
CA ALA A 5 -2.88 19.51 24.24
C ALA A 5 -2.02 19.14 23.00
N ALA A 6 -0.73 19.52 22.99
CA ALA A 6 0.15 19.31 21.85
C ALA A 6 0.29 17.83 21.42
N ALA A 7 0.11 16.89 22.35
CA ALA A 7 0.17 15.46 22.07
C ALA A 7 -1.09 14.90 21.36
N ASN A 8 -2.20 15.64 21.36
CA ASN A 8 -3.46 15.21 20.75
C ASN A 8 -3.94 16.28 19.75
N PRO A 9 -3.87 16.02 18.43
CA PRO A 9 -4.21 16.98 17.39
C PRO A 9 -5.64 17.53 17.48
N ASP A 10 -6.62 16.69 17.84
CA ASP A 10 -8.02 17.10 17.93
C ASP A 10 -8.28 17.99 19.14
N GLN A 11 -7.67 17.67 20.28
CA GLN A 11 -7.71 18.51 21.46
C GLN A 11 -6.99 19.84 21.22
N LEU A 12 -5.84 19.82 20.56
CA LEU A 12 -5.09 21.03 20.20
C LEU A 12 -5.94 21.94 19.32
N LYS A 13 -6.57 21.39 18.27
CA LYS A 13 -7.44 22.15 17.38
C LYS A 13 -8.61 22.80 18.12
N ALA A 14 -9.31 22.05 18.96
CA ALA A 14 -10.43 22.57 19.75
C ALA A 14 -9.98 23.66 20.73
N ILE A 15 -8.87 23.45 21.43
CA ILE A 15 -8.32 24.44 22.39
C ILE A 15 -7.87 25.70 21.68
N VAL A 16 -7.21 25.60 20.52
CA VAL A 16 -6.79 26.75 19.71
C VAL A 16 -8.00 27.55 19.22
N GLU A 17 -9.06 26.89 18.75
CA GLU A 17 -10.28 27.54 18.31
C GLU A 17 -10.96 28.31 19.46
N ILE A 18 -11.08 27.69 20.63
CA ILE A 18 -11.61 28.34 21.84
C ILE A 18 -10.74 29.52 22.26
N ALA A 19 -9.42 29.32 22.31
CA ALA A 19 -8.48 30.37 22.71
C ALA A 19 -8.54 31.61 21.81
N ARG A 20 -8.66 31.45 20.50
CA ARG A 20 -8.84 32.55 19.53
C ARG A 20 -10.16 33.28 19.74
N LYS A 21 -11.26 32.54 20.01
CA LYS A 21 -12.57 33.15 20.26
C LYS A 21 -12.64 33.92 21.56
N THR A 22 -11.98 33.43 22.60
CA THR A 22 -11.99 34.05 23.91
C THR A 22 -10.95 35.19 24.08
N ASN A 23 -9.87 35.18 23.29
CA ASN A 23 -8.79 36.18 23.35
C ASN A 23 -8.42 36.65 21.92
N PRO A 24 -9.27 37.42 21.25
CA PRO A 24 -9.01 37.84 19.87
C PRO A 24 -7.72 38.69 19.73
N ASP A 25 -7.40 39.49 20.75
CA ASP A 25 -6.19 40.33 20.75
C ASP A 25 -4.89 39.49 20.85
N ALA A 26 -4.96 38.28 21.37
CA ALA A 26 -3.81 37.37 21.49
C ALA A 26 -3.75 36.35 20.31
N ALA A 27 -4.54 36.54 19.26
CA ALA A 27 -4.60 35.56 18.14
C ALA A 27 -3.20 35.34 17.50
N ALA A 28 -2.43 36.39 17.29
CA ALA A 28 -1.09 36.31 16.72
C ALA A 28 -0.11 35.52 17.62
N GLU A 29 -0.20 35.69 18.94
CA GLU A 29 0.62 34.93 19.91
C GLU A 29 0.23 33.45 19.95
N ILE A 30 -1.08 33.14 19.89
CA ILE A 30 -1.61 31.79 19.79
C ILE A 30 -1.09 31.09 18.53
N ASP A 31 -1.11 31.79 17.39
CA ASP A 31 -0.65 31.25 16.11
C ASP A 31 0.86 31.00 16.11
N ALA A 32 1.64 31.92 16.66
CA ALA A 32 3.08 31.75 16.82
C ALA A 32 3.42 30.57 17.75
N ARG A 33 2.64 30.35 18.81
CA ARG A 33 2.83 29.21 19.72
C ARG A 33 2.50 27.88 19.03
N VAL A 34 1.40 27.79 18.29
CA VAL A 34 1.03 26.61 17.52
C VAL A 34 2.10 26.30 16.46
N ALA A 35 2.57 27.32 15.74
CA ALA A 35 3.66 27.15 14.76
C ALA A 35 4.95 26.65 15.42
N GLY A 36 5.31 27.19 16.60
CA GLY A 36 6.47 26.74 17.37
C GLY A 36 6.35 25.28 17.82
N LEU A 37 5.17 24.85 18.28
CA LEU A 37 4.91 23.46 18.65
C LEU A 37 5.00 22.53 17.43
N ALA A 38 4.43 22.93 16.30
CA ALA A 38 4.51 22.15 15.05
C ALA A 38 5.97 22.01 14.57
N ALA A 39 6.75 23.08 14.64
CA ALA A 39 8.18 23.06 14.30
C ALA A 39 8.98 22.15 15.25
N ALA A 40 8.73 22.22 16.55
CA ALA A 40 9.39 21.36 17.54
C ALA A 40 9.04 19.86 17.34
N GLN A 41 7.77 19.55 17.04
CA GLN A 41 7.34 18.19 16.72
C GLN A 41 7.98 17.67 15.43
N SER A 42 8.08 18.51 14.40
CA SER A 42 8.76 18.18 13.16
C SER A 42 10.25 17.89 13.39
N ALA A 43 10.94 18.74 14.14
CA ALA A 43 12.35 18.54 14.47
C ALA A 43 12.58 17.26 15.28
N ALA A 44 11.75 17.00 16.30
CA ALA A 44 11.83 15.77 17.10
C ALA A 44 11.54 14.50 16.27
N ARG A 45 10.63 14.60 15.30
CA ARG A 45 10.37 13.51 14.34
C ARG A 45 11.59 13.28 13.44
N ASP A 46 12.15 14.36 12.88
CA ASP A 46 13.32 14.28 12.00
C ASP A 46 14.53 13.70 12.72
N ASP A 47 14.77 14.09 13.98
CA ASP A 47 15.84 13.53 14.82
C ASP A 47 15.63 12.03 15.10
N ARG A 48 14.39 11.64 15.42
CA ARG A 48 14.05 10.22 15.59
C ARG A 48 14.27 9.43 14.32
N LEU A 49 13.82 9.94 13.16
CA LEU A 49 13.99 9.30 11.87
C LEU A 49 15.46 9.21 11.43
N ALA A 50 16.30 10.18 11.84
CA ALA A 50 17.72 10.19 11.53
C ALA A 50 18.54 9.19 12.37
N ASN A 51 18.10 8.94 13.62
CA ASN A 51 18.82 8.12 14.59
C ASN A 51 18.27 6.67 14.70
N GLN A 52 17.35 6.25 13.83
CA GLN A 52 16.83 4.89 13.81
C GLN A 52 17.90 3.88 13.38
N GLY A 53 18.11 2.83 14.18
CA GLY A 53 18.88 1.64 13.81
C GLY A 53 18.22 0.86 12.67
N LEU A 54 18.92 -0.13 12.12
CA LEU A 54 18.43 -0.92 11.00
C LEU A 54 17.10 -1.65 11.30
N LEU A 55 16.96 -2.14 12.53
CA LEU A 55 15.78 -2.89 12.97
C LEU A 55 14.70 -2.03 13.65
N ASP A 56 15.00 -0.76 13.95
CA ASP A 56 14.07 0.12 14.63
C ASP A 56 13.10 0.80 13.65
N GLY A 57 11.94 1.23 14.15
CA GLY A 57 10.99 2.05 13.39
C GLY A 57 10.22 1.32 12.32
N TRP A 58 10.23 -0.01 12.32
CA TRP A 58 9.30 -0.80 11.52
C TRP A 58 7.92 -0.77 12.16
N SER A 59 6.90 -0.55 11.34
CA SER A 59 5.49 -0.68 11.69
C SER A 59 4.82 -1.54 10.64
N GLY A 60 3.75 -2.21 10.99
CA GLY A 60 3.18 -3.13 10.04
C GLY A 60 1.75 -3.52 10.34
N GLN A 61 1.24 -4.35 9.46
CA GLN A 61 -0.05 -5.00 9.63
C GLN A 61 0.03 -6.42 9.09
N GLY A 62 -0.57 -7.34 9.85
CA GLY A 62 -0.90 -8.69 9.40
C GLY A 62 -2.38 -8.77 9.06
N GLU A 63 -2.74 -9.55 8.06
CA GLU A 63 -4.12 -9.81 7.70
C GLU A 63 -4.37 -11.29 7.46
N ALA A 64 -5.55 -11.76 7.87
CA ALA A 64 -6.02 -13.11 7.58
C ALA A 64 -7.52 -13.07 7.28
N GLY A 65 -7.97 -13.90 6.35
CA GLY A 65 -9.37 -13.92 5.98
C GLY A 65 -9.72 -14.93 4.90
N ALA A 66 -11.01 -14.91 4.54
CA ALA A 66 -11.55 -15.69 3.44
C ALA A 66 -11.68 -14.84 2.17
N PHE A 67 -11.72 -15.48 1.04
CA PHE A 67 -11.94 -14.83 -0.25
C PHE A 67 -12.85 -15.65 -1.16
N LEU A 68 -13.45 -14.94 -2.13
CA LEU A 68 -14.17 -15.51 -3.25
C LEU A 68 -13.42 -15.13 -4.53
N THR A 69 -13.26 -16.07 -5.44
CA THR A 69 -12.62 -15.82 -6.75
C THR A 69 -13.61 -16.06 -7.87
N SER A 70 -13.42 -15.34 -8.98
CA SER A 70 -14.10 -15.56 -10.26
C SER A 70 -13.13 -15.32 -11.42
N GLY A 71 -13.43 -15.82 -12.60
CA GLY A 71 -12.55 -15.79 -13.76
C GLY A 71 -11.94 -17.16 -14.01
N ASN A 72 -10.61 -17.28 -14.08
CA ASN A 72 -9.93 -18.56 -14.28
C ASN A 72 -10.20 -19.60 -13.19
N THR A 73 -10.58 -19.16 -12.00
CA THR A 73 -11.03 -20.02 -10.89
C THR A 73 -12.25 -19.41 -10.20
N THR A 74 -13.25 -20.23 -9.88
CA THR A 74 -14.44 -19.82 -9.12
C THR A 74 -14.51 -20.66 -7.86
N ASN A 75 -14.01 -20.13 -6.73
CA ASN A 75 -13.85 -20.92 -5.52
C ASN A 75 -13.81 -20.05 -4.26
N ARG A 76 -13.67 -20.70 -3.11
CA ARG A 76 -13.53 -20.11 -1.79
C ARG A 76 -12.19 -20.51 -1.20
N GLY A 77 -11.53 -19.60 -0.51
CA GLY A 77 -10.25 -19.90 0.09
C GLY A 77 -9.88 -19.03 1.26
N VAL A 78 -8.65 -19.18 1.73
CA VAL A 78 -8.04 -18.40 2.81
C VAL A 78 -6.84 -17.64 2.28
N ALA A 79 -6.64 -16.44 2.81
CA ALA A 79 -5.50 -15.59 2.52
C ALA A 79 -4.85 -15.13 3.81
N ILE A 80 -3.52 -15.11 3.83
CA ILE A 80 -2.71 -14.54 4.91
C ILE A 80 -1.75 -13.54 4.27
N GLY A 81 -1.73 -12.32 4.80
CA GLY A 81 -0.88 -11.25 4.30
C GLY A 81 -0.11 -10.55 5.42
N VAL A 82 1.02 -9.98 5.07
CA VAL A 82 1.81 -9.10 5.92
C VAL A 82 2.32 -7.93 5.09
N ASN A 83 2.29 -6.76 5.68
CA ASN A 83 2.89 -5.56 5.12
C ASN A 83 3.61 -4.80 6.23
N VAL A 84 4.91 -4.57 6.06
CA VAL A 84 5.72 -3.81 7.02
C VAL A 84 6.39 -2.64 6.32
N VAL A 85 6.42 -1.51 7.00
CA VAL A 85 6.94 -0.25 6.47
C VAL A 85 7.93 0.32 7.46
N LYS A 86 9.04 0.84 6.94
CA LYS A 86 9.99 1.66 7.67
C LYS A 86 10.15 2.98 6.96
N GLU A 87 9.98 4.07 7.70
CA GLU A 87 10.27 5.42 7.21
C GLU A 87 11.52 5.96 7.92
N THR A 88 12.43 6.50 7.14
CA THR A 88 13.57 7.30 7.60
C THR A 88 13.40 8.71 7.06
N ARG A 89 14.36 9.60 7.33
CA ARG A 89 14.30 10.99 6.87
C ARG A 89 14.08 11.15 5.36
N LYS A 90 14.71 10.26 4.54
CA LYS A 90 14.63 10.34 3.07
C LYS A 90 14.11 9.05 2.43
N TRP A 91 14.15 7.93 3.15
CA TRP A 91 13.77 6.64 2.61
C TRP A 91 12.48 6.14 3.22
N LYS A 92 11.67 5.53 2.38
CA LYS A 92 10.55 4.69 2.81
C LYS A 92 10.76 3.31 2.22
N HIS A 93 10.79 2.30 3.08
CA HIS A 93 10.90 0.89 2.70
C HIS A 93 9.59 0.19 3.02
N SER A 94 9.09 -0.60 2.08
CA SER A 94 7.90 -1.42 2.27
C SER A 94 8.22 -2.86 1.89
N LEU A 95 7.86 -3.80 2.75
CA LEU A 95 7.92 -5.24 2.49
C LEU A 95 6.51 -5.79 2.55
N ARG A 96 6.13 -6.58 1.56
CA ARG A 96 4.82 -7.22 1.47
C ARG A 96 4.97 -8.71 1.22
N GLY A 97 4.22 -9.52 1.96
CA GLY A 97 4.06 -10.94 1.75
C GLY A 97 2.60 -11.31 1.66
N LEU A 98 2.25 -12.28 0.80
CA LEU A 98 0.88 -12.80 0.67
C LEU A 98 0.95 -14.29 0.34
N VAL A 99 0.07 -15.05 0.99
CA VAL A 99 -0.19 -16.47 0.69
C VAL A 99 -1.69 -16.63 0.53
N ASP A 100 -2.11 -17.08 -0.65
CA ASP A 100 -3.48 -17.50 -0.93
C ASP A 100 -3.47 -19.01 -1.16
N TYR A 101 -4.28 -19.75 -0.42
CA TYR A 101 -4.41 -21.19 -0.56
C TYR A 101 -5.87 -21.61 -0.57
N GLN A 102 -6.17 -22.57 -1.43
CA GLN A 102 -7.51 -23.13 -1.55
C GLN A 102 -7.49 -24.57 -2.03
N GLU A 103 -8.43 -25.30 -1.50
CA GLU A 103 -8.83 -26.62 -2.00
C GLU A 103 -10.34 -26.64 -2.21
N ASP A 104 -10.77 -27.36 -3.24
CA ASP A 104 -12.17 -27.63 -3.56
C ASP A 104 -12.34 -29.13 -3.67
N ASP A 105 -13.17 -29.71 -2.83
CA ASP A 105 -13.39 -31.16 -2.71
C ASP A 105 -12.08 -31.98 -2.59
N GLY A 106 -11.09 -31.45 -1.85
CA GLY A 106 -9.78 -32.08 -1.64
C GLY A 106 -8.81 -31.93 -2.80
N VAL A 107 -9.19 -31.21 -3.85
CA VAL A 107 -8.32 -30.85 -4.97
C VAL A 107 -7.87 -29.40 -4.80
N LYS A 108 -6.56 -29.18 -4.86
CA LYS A 108 -5.99 -27.83 -4.83
C LYS A 108 -6.48 -27.04 -6.04
N SER A 109 -7.11 -25.89 -5.79
CA SER A 109 -7.66 -25.01 -6.81
C SER A 109 -6.98 -23.64 -6.85
N ARG A 110 -6.23 -23.29 -5.78
CA ARG A 110 -5.40 -22.07 -5.72
C ARG A 110 -4.19 -22.27 -4.83
N GLU A 111 -3.05 -21.80 -5.33
CA GLU A 111 -1.81 -21.72 -4.56
C GLU A 111 -0.99 -20.55 -5.10
N ARG A 112 -1.04 -19.41 -4.39
CA ARG A 112 -0.31 -18.20 -4.77
C ARG A 112 0.56 -17.73 -3.63
N TYR A 113 1.79 -17.42 -3.96
CA TYR A 113 2.77 -16.80 -3.07
C TYR A 113 3.25 -15.51 -3.71
N PHE A 114 3.27 -14.46 -2.93
CA PHE A 114 3.81 -13.17 -3.35
C PHE A 114 4.75 -12.63 -2.28
N ALA A 115 5.89 -12.11 -2.72
CA ALA A 115 6.81 -11.34 -1.89
C ALA A 115 7.22 -10.09 -2.68
N GLY A 116 7.12 -8.92 -2.06
CA GLY A 116 7.44 -7.64 -2.68
C GLY A 116 8.26 -6.74 -1.77
N TYR A 117 9.12 -5.97 -2.39
CA TYR A 117 9.86 -4.86 -1.78
C TYR A 117 9.66 -3.60 -2.60
N GLU A 118 9.48 -2.48 -1.91
CA GLU A 118 9.48 -1.15 -2.50
C GLU A 118 10.35 -0.24 -1.64
N GLY A 119 11.31 0.41 -2.29
CA GLY A 119 12.17 1.43 -1.68
C GLY A 119 11.97 2.76 -2.38
N ASN A 120 11.53 3.79 -1.63
CA ASN A 120 11.32 5.13 -2.14
C ASN A 120 12.34 6.09 -1.54
N TYR A 121 13.04 6.85 -2.38
CA TYR A 121 13.92 7.94 -1.97
C TYR A 121 13.25 9.29 -2.24
N ASN A 122 12.91 10.02 -1.20
CA ASN A 122 12.20 11.29 -1.30
C ASN A 122 13.19 12.45 -1.55
N PHE A 123 13.08 13.10 -2.71
CA PHE A 123 13.80 14.34 -3.02
C PHE A 123 13.12 15.54 -2.37
N THR A 124 11.78 15.54 -2.43
CA THR A 124 10.90 16.52 -1.80
C THR A 124 9.76 15.79 -1.07
N PRO A 125 8.88 16.48 -0.33
CA PRO A 125 7.68 15.83 0.24
C PRO A 125 6.78 15.14 -0.79
N ASP A 126 6.79 15.59 -2.05
CA ASP A 126 5.88 15.12 -3.08
C ASP A 126 6.57 14.34 -4.21
N PHE A 127 7.88 14.51 -4.42
CA PHE A 127 8.63 13.89 -5.51
C PHE A 127 9.66 12.89 -4.98
N TYR A 128 9.67 11.67 -5.56
CA TYR A 128 10.55 10.59 -5.14
C TYR A 128 10.99 9.70 -6.30
N ALA A 129 12.15 9.06 -6.14
CA ALA A 129 12.55 7.92 -6.94
C ALA A 129 12.11 6.63 -6.26
N LEU A 130 11.85 5.58 -7.04
CA LEU A 130 11.44 4.29 -6.52
C LEU A 130 12.18 3.13 -7.17
N LEU A 131 12.36 2.08 -6.37
CA LEU A 131 12.77 0.74 -6.79
C LEU A 131 11.70 -0.23 -6.30
N THR A 132 11.18 -1.08 -7.20
CA THR A 132 10.28 -2.18 -6.82
C THR A 132 10.87 -3.51 -7.24
N LEU A 133 10.73 -4.49 -6.36
CA LEU A 133 11.07 -5.89 -6.60
C LEU A 133 9.86 -6.72 -6.21
N GLY A 134 9.41 -7.61 -7.09
CA GLY A 134 8.28 -8.50 -6.83
C GLY A 134 8.61 -9.90 -7.29
N TYR A 135 8.36 -10.88 -6.42
CA TYR A 135 8.36 -12.29 -6.75
C TYR A 135 6.96 -12.84 -6.56
N GLU A 136 6.49 -13.56 -7.53
CA GLU A 136 5.18 -14.20 -7.50
C GLU A 136 5.26 -15.62 -8.05
N ARG A 137 4.56 -16.52 -7.40
CA ARG A 137 4.24 -17.85 -7.91
C ARG A 137 2.74 -18.02 -7.90
N ASP A 138 2.16 -18.30 -9.06
CA ASP A 138 0.73 -18.58 -9.22
C ASP A 138 0.54 -19.57 -10.39
N VAL A 139 0.53 -20.85 -10.03
CA VAL A 139 0.43 -21.93 -11.02
C VAL A 139 -0.93 -21.92 -11.71
N PHE A 140 -1.98 -21.48 -11.01
CA PHE A 140 -3.33 -21.42 -11.53
C PHE A 140 -3.59 -20.23 -12.46
N SER A 141 -2.75 -19.18 -12.35
CA SER A 141 -2.70 -18.06 -13.31
C SER A 141 -1.72 -18.32 -14.45
N GLY A 142 -1.22 -19.55 -14.60
CA GLY A 142 -0.43 -20.00 -15.75
C GLY A 142 1.07 -19.80 -15.63
N PHE A 143 1.62 -19.40 -14.48
CA PHE A 143 3.07 -19.24 -14.30
C PHE A 143 3.59 -19.86 -13.01
N ASN A 144 4.72 -20.59 -13.13
CA ASN A 144 5.41 -21.17 -11.98
C ASN A 144 6.17 -20.17 -11.16
N ARG A 145 6.66 -19.10 -11.79
CA ARG A 145 7.34 -17.96 -11.15
C ARG A 145 7.30 -16.75 -12.08
N ARG A 146 7.16 -15.60 -11.47
CA ARG A 146 7.31 -14.30 -12.13
C ARG A 146 8.14 -13.40 -11.21
N PHE A 147 9.21 -12.83 -11.74
CA PHE A 147 10.00 -11.84 -11.07
C PHE A 147 9.89 -10.52 -11.82
N ALA A 148 9.46 -9.45 -11.14
CA ALA A 148 9.31 -8.13 -11.70
C ALA A 148 10.19 -7.14 -10.95
N GLN A 149 10.98 -6.36 -11.69
CA GLN A 149 11.86 -5.34 -11.16
C GLN A 149 11.54 -4.04 -11.90
N SER A 150 11.48 -2.93 -11.17
CA SER A 150 11.24 -1.63 -11.80
C SER A 150 11.97 -0.54 -11.03
N ILE A 151 12.50 0.41 -11.77
CA ILE A 151 12.97 1.69 -11.25
C ILE A 151 12.11 2.79 -11.86
N GLY A 152 11.90 3.87 -11.13
CA GLY A 152 11.03 4.92 -11.66
C GLY A 152 11.02 6.17 -10.79
N LEU A 153 10.10 7.03 -11.15
CA LEU A 153 9.80 8.26 -10.44
C LEU A 153 8.35 8.24 -9.99
N GLY A 154 8.08 8.86 -8.86
CA GLY A 154 6.75 9.02 -8.31
C GLY A 154 6.48 10.46 -7.91
N TYR A 155 5.24 10.89 -8.08
CA TYR A 155 4.77 12.20 -7.69
C TYR A 155 3.43 12.10 -6.96
N LYS A 156 3.34 12.72 -5.78
CA LYS A 156 2.10 12.84 -5.02
C LYS A 156 1.31 14.04 -5.55
N VAL A 157 0.37 13.77 -6.43
CA VAL A 157 -0.50 14.81 -7.04
C VAL A 157 -1.46 15.41 -6.04
N ILE A 158 -1.81 14.66 -4.99
CA ILE A 158 -2.53 15.14 -3.81
C ILE A 158 -1.79 14.60 -2.58
N ASN A 159 -1.42 15.48 -1.66
CA ASN A 159 -0.73 15.13 -0.43
C ASN A 159 -1.28 15.96 0.72
N THR A 160 -2.46 15.57 1.22
CA THR A 160 -3.15 16.18 2.34
C THR A 160 -3.28 15.18 3.50
N PRO A 161 -3.59 15.62 4.73
CA PRO A 161 -3.78 14.71 5.86
C PRO A 161 -4.82 13.61 5.61
N ASN A 162 -5.89 13.91 4.85
CA ASN A 162 -6.99 13.00 4.64
C ASN A 162 -6.97 12.30 3.28
N LEU A 163 -6.25 12.84 2.29
CA LEU A 163 -6.22 12.28 0.93
C LEU A 163 -4.80 12.34 0.38
N LEU A 164 -4.28 11.17 0.03
CA LEU A 164 -3.04 11.02 -0.69
C LEU A 164 -3.36 10.36 -2.03
N VAL A 165 -2.86 10.93 -3.12
CA VAL A 165 -2.88 10.32 -4.45
C VAL A 165 -1.50 10.47 -5.07
N ALA A 166 -0.88 9.36 -5.41
CA ALA A 166 0.44 9.32 -6.04
C ALA A 166 0.40 8.58 -7.39
N LEU A 167 1.11 9.10 -8.35
CA LEU A 167 1.36 8.47 -9.65
C LEU A 167 2.82 8.09 -9.76
N GLU A 168 3.08 6.92 -10.33
CA GLU A 168 4.43 6.39 -10.52
C GLU A 168 4.60 5.92 -11.95
N GLY A 169 5.83 6.01 -12.46
CA GLY A 169 6.16 5.52 -13.78
C GLY A 169 7.65 5.25 -13.96
N GLY A 170 7.96 4.25 -14.78
CA GLY A 170 9.33 3.92 -15.11
C GLY A 170 9.49 2.63 -15.89
N PRO A 171 10.71 2.29 -16.32
CA PRO A 171 11.02 1.02 -16.95
C PRO A 171 10.93 -0.14 -15.95
N ALA A 172 10.58 -1.30 -16.47
CA ALA A 172 10.53 -2.54 -15.74
C ALA A 172 11.15 -3.69 -16.54
N LEU A 173 11.62 -4.71 -15.83
CA LEU A 173 12.04 -5.99 -16.37
C LEU A 173 11.17 -7.07 -15.72
N ARG A 174 10.54 -7.90 -16.54
CA ARG A 174 9.71 -9.03 -16.09
C ARG A 174 10.31 -10.33 -16.60
N GLN A 175 10.50 -11.28 -15.71
CA GLN A 175 11.03 -12.61 -16.00
C GLN A 175 9.96 -13.62 -15.56
N THR A 176 9.31 -14.26 -16.52
CA THR A 176 8.21 -15.18 -16.28
C THR A 176 8.59 -16.56 -16.77
N ARG A 177 8.37 -17.56 -15.92
CA ARG A 177 8.39 -18.97 -16.32
C ARG A 177 6.98 -19.52 -16.23
N PHE A 178 6.40 -19.80 -17.41
CA PHE A 178 5.06 -20.34 -17.52
C PHE A 178 4.99 -21.82 -17.11
N THR A 179 3.78 -22.30 -16.82
CA THR A 179 3.53 -23.71 -16.43
C THR A 179 3.83 -24.70 -17.57
N ASN A 180 3.78 -24.25 -18.82
CA ASN A 180 4.17 -25.04 -20.01
C ASN A 180 5.69 -25.10 -20.22
N GLY A 181 6.50 -24.51 -19.32
CA GLY A 181 7.95 -24.50 -19.38
C GLY A 181 8.59 -23.38 -20.21
N ILE A 182 7.80 -22.56 -20.90
CA ILE A 182 8.29 -21.41 -21.66
C ILE A 182 8.79 -20.36 -20.66
N GLU A 183 9.94 -19.76 -20.97
CA GLU A 183 10.48 -18.61 -20.24
C GLU A 183 10.36 -17.35 -21.11
N ASP A 184 9.86 -16.27 -20.53
CA ASP A 184 9.75 -14.98 -21.14
C ASP A 184 10.47 -13.93 -20.28
N ASN A 185 11.33 -13.14 -20.92
CA ASN A 185 12.06 -12.03 -20.30
C ASN A 185 11.73 -10.76 -21.07
N ALA A 186 10.79 -9.98 -20.57
CA ALA A 186 10.26 -8.81 -21.24
C ALA A 186 10.73 -7.51 -20.57
N PHE A 187 11.17 -6.55 -21.39
CA PHE A 187 11.22 -5.16 -20.99
C PHE A 187 9.82 -4.56 -21.10
N ALA A 188 9.39 -3.89 -20.04
CA ALA A 188 8.07 -3.29 -19.95
C ALA A 188 8.17 -1.83 -19.49
N ALA A 189 7.13 -1.05 -19.79
CA ALA A 189 6.84 0.18 -19.06
C ALA A 189 5.93 -0.15 -17.86
N ARG A 190 6.25 0.40 -16.69
CA ARG A 190 5.39 0.31 -15.50
C ARG A 190 4.76 1.68 -15.24
N GLY A 191 3.44 1.68 -15.02
CA GLY A 191 2.71 2.80 -14.45
C GLY A 191 1.97 2.35 -13.18
N ALA A 192 1.83 3.22 -12.18
CA ALA A 192 1.03 2.91 -10.99
C ALA A 192 0.29 4.13 -10.45
N LEU A 193 -0.85 3.86 -9.83
CA LEU A 193 -1.67 4.79 -9.06
C LEU A 193 -1.79 4.23 -7.65
N ASN A 194 -1.43 5.04 -6.65
CA ASN A 194 -1.63 4.74 -5.25
C ASN A 194 -2.47 5.86 -4.63
N ALA A 195 -3.67 5.51 -4.12
CA ALA A 195 -4.54 6.45 -3.45
C ALA A 195 -4.94 5.93 -2.07
N LYS A 196 -4.98 6.82 -1.08
CA LYS A 196 -5.46 6.56 0.27
C LYS A 196 -6.32 7.71 0.73
N TRP A 197 -7.56 7.42 1.07
CA TRP A 197 -8.51 8.37 1.58
C TRP A 197 -8.99 7.99 2.99
N LEU A 198 -8.66 8.83 3.96
CA LEU A 198 -9.21 8.77 5.31
C LEU A 198 -10.58 9.44 5.28
N ILE A 199 -11.64 8.65 5.12
CA ILE A 199 -13.02 9.14 5.06
C ILE A 199 -13.40 9.74 6.41
N ASN A 200 -13.00 9.05 7.49
CA ASN A 200 -13.06 9.51 8.88
C ASN A 200 -12.05 8.71 9.72
N ASP A 201 -12.00 8.94 11.04
CA ASP A 201 -11.04 8.32 11.97
C ASP A 201 -11.14 6.80 12.06
N GLY A 202 -12.27 6.23 11.62
CA GLY A 202 -12.53 4.79 11.65
C GLY A 202 -12.58 4.14 10.27
N LEU A 203 -12.59 4.91 9.17
CA LEU A 203 -12.84 4.36 7.84
C LEU A 203 -11.84 4.88 6.81
N THR A 204 -11.13 3.96 6.18
CA THR A 204 -10.12 4.25 5.16
C THR A 204 -10.43 3.51 3.86
N LEU A 205 -10.44 4.23 2.74
CA LEU A 205 -10.47 3.66 1.40
C LEU A 205 -9.06 3.72 0.79
N THR A 206 -8.60 2.61 0.19
CA THR A 206 -7.35 2.57 -0.55
C THR A 206 -7.58 2.03 -1.95
N GLN A 207 -6.86 2.59 -2.92
CA GLN A 207 -6.80 2.12 -4.29
C GLN A 207 -5.35 1.99 -4.70
N ASN A 208 -4.93 0.79 -5.12
CA ASN A 208 -3.62 0.56 -5.71
C ASN A 208 -3.84 -0.08 -7.07
N ALA A 209 -3.35 0.56 -8.12
CA ALA A 209 -3.40 0.02 -9.47
C ALA A 209 -2.00 0.06 -10.08
N THR A 210 -1.61 -0.99 -10.78
CA THR A 210 -0.34 -1.08 -11.50
C THR A 210 -0.59 -1.66 -12.87
N VAL A 211 -0.01 -1.05 -13.89
CA VAL A 211 0.02 -1.55 -15.25
C VAL A 211 1.46 -1.84 -15.65
N PHE A 212 1.67 -3.00 -16.26
CA PHE A 212 2.88 -3.32 -17.00
C PHE A 212 2.50 -3.47 -18.47
N TYR A 213 3.19 -2.72 -19.32
CA TYR A 213 3.00 -2.75 -20.76
C TYR A 213 4.29 -3.19 -21.42
N ASP A 214 4.25 -4.30 -22.13
CA ASP A 214 5.33 -4.80 -22.99
C ASP A 214 4.81 -5.11 -24.40
N SER A 215 5.69 -5.56 -25.28
CA SER A 215 5.34 -5.79 -26.69
C SER A 215 4.36 -6.95 -26.93
N PHE A 216 4.18 -7.83 -25.94
CA PHE A 216 3.34 -9.04 -26.06
C PHE A 216 2.11 -8.96 -25.18
N ASN A 217 2.20 -8.28 -24.04
CA ASN A 217 1.18 -8.34 -23.01
C ASN A 217 1.03 -7.02 -22.26
N THR A 218 -0.20 -6.71 -21.91
CA THR A 218 -0.53 -5.67 -20.93
C THR A 218 -1.13 -6.35 -19.72
N SER A 219 -0.44 -6.22 -18.57
CA SER A 219 -0.92 -6.75 -17.29
C SER A 219 -1.42 -5.60 -16.43
N ILE A 220 -2.63 -5.70 -15.92
CA ILE A 220 -3.25 -4.73 -15.00
C ILE A 220 -3.56 -5.42 -13.68
N TYR A 221 -3.07 -4.86 -12.60
CA TYR A 221 -3.37 -5.26 -11.23
C TYR A 221 -4.05 -4.10 -10.52
N SER A 222 -5.24 -4.31 -9.99
CA SER A 222 -5.98 -3.29 -9.26
C SER A 222 -6.49 -3.87 -7.94
N LEU A 223 -6.26 -3.17 -6.83
CA LEU A 223 -6.73 -3.55 -5.51
C LEU A 223 -7.41 -2.35 -4.86
N THR A 224 -8.72 -2.46 -4.70
CA THR A 224 -9.54 -1.52 -3.93
C THR A 224 -9.83 -2.12 -2.56
N SER A 225 -9.61 -1.37 -1.48
CA SER A 225 -9.87 -1.87 -0.13
C SER A 225 -10.55 -0.83 0.73
N LEU A 226 -11.61 -1.23 1.42
CA LEU A 226 -12.28 -0.45 2.45
C LEU A 226 -11.96 -1.06 3.81
N THR A 227 -11.28 -0.32 4.66
CA THR A 227 -10.86 -0.76 6.00
C THR A 227 -11.59 0.02 7.06
N ALA A 228 -12.30 -0.70 7.94
CA ALA A 228 -13.02 -0.13 9.07
C ALA A 228 -12.35 -0.55 10.39
N LYS A 229 -12.00 0.41 11.23
CA LYS A 229 -11.44 0.19 12.56
C LYS A 229 -12.52 -0.42 13.48
N VAL A 230 -12.20 -1.55 14.08
CA VAL A 230 -13.10 -2.26 15.01
C VAL A 230 -12.74 -1.92 16.45
N SER A 231 -11.48 -2.07 16.84
CA SER A 231 -11.00 -1.79 18.19
C SER A 231 -9.49 -1.70 18.22
N GLY A 232 -8.92 -0.68 18.89
CA GLY A 232 -7.47 -0.57 19.08
C GLY A 232 -6.68 -0.80 17.80
N ALA A 233 -5.93 -1.89 17.74
CA ALA A 233 -5.12 -2.30 16.58
C ALA A 233 -5.88 -3.17 15.57
N LEU A 234 -7.15 -3.58 15.88
CA LEU A 234 -7.93 -4.48 15.05
C LEU A 234 -8.85 -3.71 14.10
N SER A 235 -8.85 -4.10 12.84
CA SER A 235 -9.71 -3.58 11.77
C SER A 235 -10.31 -4.71 10.94
N ALA A 236 -11.46 -4.47 10.34
CA ALA A 236 -12.05 -5.30 9.30
C ALA A 236 -11.79 -4.66 7.93
N ARG A 237 -11.44 -5.48 6.94
CA ARG A 237 -11.19 -5.01 5.57
C ARG A 237 -12.01 -5.79 4.57
N LEU A 238 -12.70 -5.06 3.71
CA LEU A 238 -13.26 -5.59 2.48
C LEU A 238 -12.36 -5.16 1.32
N SER A 239 -11.94 -6.10 0.49
CA SER A 239 -11.09 -5.80 -0.67
C SER A 239 -11.63 -6.46 -1.93
N PHE A 240 -11.44 -5.76 -3.05
CA PHE A 240 -11.72 -6.23 -4.40
C PHE A 240 -10.45 -6.09 -5.22
N GLN A 241 -9.95 -7.21 -5.71
CA GLN A 241 -8.79 -7.30 -6.59
C GLN A 241 -9.23 -7.66 -7.99
N LEU A 242 -8.63 -7.00 -8.98
CA LEU A 242 -8.79 -7.29 -10.39
C LEU A 242 -7.39 -7.52 -10.97
N ASN A 243 -7.22 -8.63 -11.67
CA ASN A 243 -6.02 -8.95 -12.45
C ASN A 243 -6.45 -9.14 -13.90
N SER A 244 -5.80 -8.44 -14.82
CA SER A 244 -6.08 -8.58 -16.25
C SER A 244 -4.78 -8.77 -17.02
N GLU A 245 -4.80 -9.71 -17.95
CA GLU A 245 -3.71 -9.99 -18.90
C GLU A 245 -4.29 -9.88 -20.32
N SER A 246 -3.73 -9.04 -21.18
CA SER A 246 -4.23 -8.88 -22.55
C SER A 246 -3.98 -10.10 -23.43
N ASN A 247 -2.96 -10.89 -23.08
CA ASN A 247 -2.56 -12.10 -23.81
C ASN A 247 -2.23 -13.23 -22.81
N PRO A 248 -3.26 -13.82 -22.16
CA PRO A 248 -3.05 -14.90 -21.20
C PRO A 248 -2.62 -16.19 -21.90
N PRO A 249 -2.01 -17.14 -21.18
CA PRO A 249 -1.75 -18.47 -21.71
C PRO A 249 -3.03 -19.15 -22.24
N PRO A 250 -2.94 -20.01 -23.27
CA PRO A 250 -4.10 -20.72 -23.82
C PRO A 250 -4.90 -21.46 -22.76
N GLY A 251 -6.21 -21.26 -22.76
CA GLY A 251 -7.14 -21.90 -21.82
C GLY A 251 -7.39 -21.09 -20.54
N LEU A 252 -6.76 -19.92 -20.39
CA LEU A 252 -7.02 -18.99 -19.29
C LEU A 252 -7.82 -17.78 -19.76
N GLU A 253 -8.57 -17.17 -18.85
CA GLU A 253 -9.34 -15.96 -19.11
C GLU A 253 -8.45 -14.70 -18.98
N ASN A 254 -8.87 -13.62 -19.64
CA ASN A 254 -8.17 -12.34 -19.62
C ASN A 254 -8.35 -11.58 -18.31
N LEU A 255 -9.34 -11.95 -17.50
CA LEU A 255 -9.74 -11.20 -16.30
C LEU A 255 -10.05 -12.16 -15.16
N ASP A 256 -9.36 -11.95 -14.05
CA ASP A 256 -9.65 -12.59 -12.76
C ASP A 256 -10.07 -11.55 -11.74
N THR A 257 -11.06 -11.85 -10.92
CA THR A 257 -11.49 -11.02 -9.81
C THR A 257 -11.48 -11.79 -8.50
N ILE A 258 -11.09 -11.11 -7.43
CA ILE A 258 -11.01 -11.72 -6.10
C ILE A 258 -11.61 -10.76 -5.09
N SER A 259 -12.67 -11.17 -4.41
CA SER A 259 -13.25 -10.46 -3.27
C SER A 259 -12.83 -11.11 -1.97
N ARG A 260 -12.31 -10.31 -1.01
CA ARG A 260 -11.82 -10.80 0.28
C ARG A 260 -12.48 -10.03 1.42
N VAL A 261 -12.76 -10.75 2.50
CA VAL A 261 -13.05 -10.17 3.82
C VAL A 261 -11.94 -10.63 4.75
N THR A 262 -11.20 -9.68 5.33
CA THR A 262 -10.06 -9.98 6.18
C THR A 262 -10.16 -9.24 7.51
N LEU A 263 -9.59 -9.83 8.56
CA LEU A 263 -9.24 -9.15 9.80
C LEU A 263 -7.80 -8.68 9.68
N VAL A 264 -7.56 -7.44 10.07
CA VAL A 264 -6.27 -6.77 9.99
C VAL A 264 -5.84 -6.35 11.38
N TYR A 265 -4.63 -6.75 11.77
CA TYR A 265 -4.00 -6.36 13.02
C TYR A 265 -2.79 -5.49 12.73
N ALA A 266 -2.77 -4.27 13.30
CA ALA A 266 -1.66 -3.32 13.19
C ALA A 266 -0.71 -3.46 14.39
N PHE A 267 0.62 -3.40 14.16
CA PHE A 267 1.67 -3.50 15.18
C PHE A 267 2.82 -2.54 14.91
#